data_bb2e2a7b2111b17244beda9370762dc1
#
_entry.id   bb2e2a7b2111b17244beda9370762dc1
#
_cell.length_a   1.000
_cell.length_b   1.000
_cell.length_c   1.000
_cell.angle_alpha   90.00
_cell.angle_beta   90.00
_cell.angle_gamma   90.00
#
_symmetry.space_group_name_H-M   'P 1'
#
loop_
_entity.id
_entity.type
_entity.pdbx_description
1 polymer ?
#
loop_
_entity_poly.entity_id
_entity_poly.type
_entity_poly.pdbx_seq_one_letter_code
_entity_poly.pdbx_strand_id
1 'polypeptide(L)'
;MENFQSAYAQANLLYGIELAPEEFEEIGLIAWNKIGNRQTKLYRYRCKIDCETLTVTLPCNCDFVEAVTYDFEDWRYTTNDTVNGDYQSQFIENYIEGRKVYNNPFYISGKLAKYERVNDTLYFDKDYGSVNILYKGILLDDDGLPFINEKEKDAIACYCAYTDRFKEGWSKHNQNMLQEAQLLEQRWYRLCDSARV
;
A
#
# COMPACT_ATOMS: atom_id res chain seq x y z
N MET A 1 12.25 4.61 6.10
CA MET A 1 10.87 4.17 6.32
C MET A 1 10.68 3.94 7.80
N GLU A 2 9.59 4.38 8.34
CA GLU A 2 9.25 4.21 9.74
C GLU A 2 7.99 3.36 9.86
N ASN A 3 7.81 2.69 10.99
CA ASN A 3 6.59 1.95 11.25
C ASN A 3 5.50 2.91 11.72
N PHE A 4 4.25 2.48 11.60
CA PHE A 4 3.10 3.30 11.96
C PHE A 4 3.06 3.67 13.45
N GLN A 5 3.59 2.83 14.32
CA GLN A 5 3.66 3.07 15.76
C GLN A 5 4.59 4.25 16.12
N SER A 6 5.55 4.60 15.25
CA SER A 6 6.38 5.79 15.47
C SER A 6 5.57 7.08 15.44
N ALA A 7 4.47 7.12 14.70
CA ALA A 7 3.55 8.26 14.69
C ALA A 7 2.76 8.37 16.00
N TYR A 8 2.42 7.25 16.64
CA TYR A 8 1.79 7.24 17.96
C TYR A 8 2.72 7.80 19.02
N ALA A 9 3.98 7.33 19.06
CA ALA A 9 4.97 7.86 19.98
C ALA A 9 5.19 9.36 19.80
N GLN A 10 5.23 9.84 18.55
CA GLN A 10 5.36 11.25 18.24
C GLN A 10 4.12 12.06 18.64
N ALA A 11 2.92 11.54 18.41
CA ALA A 11 1.68 12.20 18.79
C ALA A 11 1.59 12.38 20.33
N ASN A 12 1.97 11.36 21.09
CA ASN A 12 2.05 11.45 22.54
C ASN A 12 3.08 12.49 22.99
N LEU A 13 4.26 12.49 22.37
CA LEU A 13 5.35 13.39 22.76
C LEU A 13 5.03 14.87 22.46
N LEU A 14 4.49 15.16 21.28
CA LEU A 14 4.28 16.53 20.81
C LEU A 14 2.95 17.14 21.23
N TYR A 15 1.92 16.32 21.37
CA TYR A 15 0.55 16.80 21.58
C TYR A 15 -0.08 16.28 22.87
N GLY A 16 0.52 15.28 23.52
CA GLY A 16 -0.02 14.70 24.76
C GLY A 16 -1.43 14.16 24.54
N ILE A 17 -1.63 13.32 23.52
CA ILE A 17 -2.92 12.69 23.23
C ILE A 17 -3.27 11.64 24.27
N GLU A 18 -4.57 11.45 24.52
CA GLU A 18 -5.11 10.45 25.43
C GLU A 18 -5.76 9.25 24.73
N LEU A 19 -5.50 9.08 23.42
CA LEU A 19 -6.01 7.98 22.64
C LEU A 19 -5.36 6.65 23.04
N ALA A 20 -6.15 5.58 23.10
CA ALA A 20 -5.62 4.22 23.18
C ALA A 20 -4.86 3.85 21.88
N PRO A 21 -3.87 2.93 21.93
CA PRO A 21 -3.12 2.55 20.74
C PRO A 21 -4.01 2.10 19.57
N GLU A 22 -5.03 1.29 19.85
CA GLU A 22 -5.96 0.77 18.85
C GLU A 22 -6.80 1.89 18.21
N GLU A 23 -7.25 2.86 19.04
CA GLU A 23 -8.01 4.02 18.55
C GLU A 23 -7.12 4.94 17.72
N PHE A 24 -5.84 5.09 18.11
CA PHE A 24 -4.87 5.81 17.31
C PHE A 24 -4.65 5.16 15.95
N GLU A 25 -4.53 3.84 15.89
CA GLU A 25 -4.35 3.11 14.63
C GLU A 25 -5.52 3.33 13.68
N GLU A 26 -6.76 3.22 14.16
CA GLU A 26 -7.96 3.45 13.34
C GLU A 26 -8.00 4.88 12.78
N ILE A 27 -7.81 5.88 13.63
CA ILE A 27 -7.82 7.29 13.24
C ILE A 27 -6.64 7.60 12.32
N GLY A 28 -5.47 7.05 12.63
CA GLY A 28 -4.27 7.23 11.86
C GLY A 28 -4.35 6.64 10.45
N LEU A 29 -4.99 5.48 10.29
CA LEU A 29 -5.25 4.88 8.98
C LEU A 29 -6.21 5.74 8.14
N ILE A 30 -7.19 6.38 8.77
CA ILE A 30 -8.06 7.37 8.11
C ILE A 30 -7.23 8.56 7.61
N ALA A 31 -6.32 9.07 8.44
CA ALA A 31 -5.42 10.16 8.08
C ALA A 31 -4.52 9.77 6.90
N TRP A 32 -3.88 8.61 7.00
CA TRP A 32 -3.00 8.08 5.95
C TRP A 32 -3.72 7.92 4.61
N ASN A 33 -4.93 7.39 4.61
CA ASN A 33 -5.76 7.30 3.40
C ASN A 33 -6.09 8.67 2.81
N LYS A 34 -6.33 9.69 3.65
CA LYS A 34 -6.60 11.07 3.20
C LYS A 34 -5.35 11.76 2.62
N ILE A 35 -4.17 11.46 3.14
CA ILE A 35 -2.89 11.94 2.58
C ILE A 35 -2.73 11.41 1.17
N GLY A 36 -3.05 10.13 0.94
CA GLY A 36 -3.07 9.52 -0.39
C GLY A 36 -1.70 9.23 -1.00
N ASN A 37 -0.61 9.43 -0.26
CA ASN A 37 0.73 9.07 -0.69
C ASN A 37 1.04 7.65 -0.22
N ARG A 38 0.96 6.67 -1.13
CA ARG A 38 1.13 5.26 -0.80
C ARG A 38 2.50 4.78 -1.23
N GLN A 39 3.27 4.27 -0.30
CA GLN A 39 4.50 3.58 -0.61
C GLN A 39 4.16 2.20 -1.16
N THR A 40 4.44 2.00 -2.44
CA THR A 40 4.11 0.76 -3.13
C THR A 40 5.36 0.10 -3.69
N LYS A 41 5.33 -1.22 -3.77
CA LYS A 41 6.33 -2.04 -4.45
C LYS A 41 5.61 -2.94 -5.47
N LEU A 42 6.32 -3.30 -6.52
CA LEU A 42 5.83 -4.27 -7.48
C LEU A 42 5.99 -5.69 -6.92
N TYR A 43 4.89 -6.44 -6.97
CA TYR A 43 4.83 -7.83 -6.56
C TYR A 43 4.34 -8.69 -7.71
N ARG A 44 4.74 -9.95 -7.66
CA ARG A 44 4.22 -10.99 -8.54
C ARG A 44 3.49 -12.03 -7.70
N TYR A 45 2.27 -12.33 -8.11
CA TYR A 45 1.44 -13.35 -7.48
C TYR A 45 0.98 -14.35 -8.53
N ARG A 46 1.34 -15.62 -8.32
CA ARG A 46 0.91 -16.72 -9.17
C ARG A 46 -0.19 -17.49 -8.46
N CYS A 47 -1.31 -17.66 -9.14
CA CYS A 47 -2.47 -18.37 -8.59
C CYS A 47 -3.20 -19.16 -9.67
N LYS A 48 -4.05 -20.07 -9.21
CA LYS A 48 -5.02 -20.75 -10.08
C LYS A 48 -6.34 -20.00 -10.03
N ILE A 49 -7.00 -19.95 -11.18
CA ILE A 49 -8.37 -19.45 -11.26
C ILE A 49 -9.28 -20.49 -10.66
N ASP A 50 -10.24 -20.06 -9.87
CA ASP A 50 -11.34 -20.92 -9.45
C ASP A 50 -12.20 -21.25 -10.68
N CYS A 51 -12.21 -22.52 -11.09
CA CYS A 51 -12.87 -22.95 -12.31
C CYS A 51 -14.41 -22.88 -12.25
N GLU A 52 -15.00 -22.83 -11.05
CA GLU A 52 -16.46 -22.72 -10.88
C GLU A 52 -16.92 -21.25 -10.99
N THR A 53 -16.20 -20.37 -10.35
CA THR A 53 -16.56 -18.94 -10.27
C THR A 53 -15.83 -18.06 -11.27
N LEU A 54 -14.78 -18.58 -11.91
CA LEU A 54 -13.85 -17.86 -12.80
C LEU A 54 -13.22 -16.64 -12.10
N THR A 55 -12.86 -16.79 -10.83
CA THR A 55 -12.35 -15.69 -10.02
C THR A 55 -10.99 -15.96 -9.39
N VAL A 56 -10.33 -14.89 -9.02
CA VAL A 56 -9.13 -14.88 -8.17
C VAL A 56 -9.25 -13.77 -7.16
N THR A 57 -9.03 -14.07 -5.89
CA THR A 57 -8.90 -13.07 -4.83
C THR A 57 -7.49 -12.51 -4.82
N LEU A 58 -7.37 -11.18 -4.84
CA LEU A 58 -6.09 -10.47 -4.78
C LEU A 58 -5.53 -10.48 -3.36
N PRO A 59 -4.21 -10.38 -3.19
CA PRO A 59 -3.61 -10.14 -1.89
C PRO A 59 -4.13 -8.85 -1.23
N CYS A 60 -4.25 -8.86 0.09
CA CYS A 60 -4.81 -7.74 0.86
C CYS A 60 -4.05 -6.41 0.69
N ASN A 61 -2.77 -6.48 0.35
CA ASN A 61 -1.95 -5.31 0.08
C ASN A 61 -2.00 -4.82 -1.37
N CYS A 62 -2.84 -5.42 -2.24
CA CYS A 62 -2.91 -5.06 -3.65
C CYS A 62 -3.60 -3.72 -3.85
N ASP A 63 -2.83 -2.69 -4.19
CA ASP A 63 -3.37 -1.38 -4.56
C ASP A 63 -3.82 -1.35 -6.02
N PHE A 64 -2.94 -1.71 -6.93
CA PHE A 64 -3.21 -1.64 -8.36
C PHE A 64 -2.67 -2.85 -9.13
N VAL A 65 -3.48 -3.42 -10.02
CA VAL A 65 -3.07 -4.51 -10.91
C VAL A 65 -2.47 -3.92 -12.19
N GLU A 66 -1.19 -4.18 -12.43
CA GLU A 66 -0.47 -3.72 -13.63
C GLU A 66 -0.73 -4.62 -14.83
N ALA A 67 -0.67 -5.94 -14.61
CA ALA A 67 -0.91 -6.91 -15.68
C ALA A 67 -1.32 -8.27 -15.12
N VAL A 68 -2.10 -9.00 -15.90
CA VAL A 68 -2.43 -10.40 -15.66
C VAL A 68 -2.11 -11.19 -16.91
N THR A 69 -1.28 -12.22 -16.77
CA THR A 69 -0.85 -13.06 -17.88
C THR A 69 -1.13 -14.53 -17.62
N TYR A 70 -1.33 -15.28 -18.67
CA TYR A 70 -1.50 -16.73 -18.68
C TYR A 70 -0.61 -17.36 -19.75
N ASP A 71 -0.56 -18.71 -19.83
CA ASP A 71 0.22 -19.45 -20.84
C ASP A 71 1.70 -18.96 -20.86
N PHE A 72 2.25 -18.84 -19.65
CA PHE A 72 3.63 -18.44 -19.48
C PHE A 72 4.49 -19.68 -19.38
N GLU A 73 5.60 -19.69 -20.11
CA GLU A 73 6.65 -20.66 -19.91
C GLU A 73 7.24 -20.44 -18.51
N ASP A 74 7.36 -21.53 -17.74
CA ASP A 74 8.15 -21.49 -16.52
C ASP A 74 9.60 -21.25 -16.94
N TRP A 75 10.02 -20.00 -16.87
CA TRP A 75 11.42 -19.67 -17.03
C TRP A 75 12.19 -20.39 -15.93
N ARG A 76 12.74 -21.52 -16.29
CA ARG A 76 13.77 -22.15 -15.47
C ARG A 76 14.92 -21.19 -15.51
N TYR A 77 15.10 -20.52 -14.42
CA TYR A 77 16.27 -19.71 -14.20
C TYR A 77 17.47 -20.61 -14.42
N THR A 78 18.14 -20.42 -15.54
CA THR A 78 19.48 -20.97 -15.67
C THR A 78 20.32 -20.15 -14.71
N THR A 79 20.21 -20.56 -13.46
CA THR A 79 21.29 -20.59 -12.53
C THR A 79 22.24 -19.41 -12.44
N ASN A 80 22.03 -18.60 -11.56
CA ASN A 80 22.98 -18.50 -10.48
C ASN A 80 22.13 -18.31 -9.24
N ASP A 81 21.92 -19.38 -8.60
CA ASP A 81 21.01 -19.64 -7.50
C ASP A 81 21.32 -18.90 -6.22
N THR A 82 22.02 -17.84 -6.31
CA THR A 82 22.32 -16.98 -5.17
C THR A 82 21.23 -15.95 -4.93
N VAL A 83 20.13 -16.10 -5.61
CA VAL A 83 19.06 -15.14 -5.45
C VAL A 83 18.08 -15.68 -4.44
N ASN A 84 18.19 -15.19 -3.27
CA ASN A 84 17.28 -15.34 -2.13
C ASN A 84 15.84 -14.91 -2.46
N GLY A 85 15.18 -15.56 -3.41
CA GLY A 85 13.81 -15.20 -3.78
C GLY A 85 13.60 -13.78 -4.29
N ASP A 86 14.66 -13.00 -4.37
CA ASP A 86 14.59 -11.61 -4.82
C ASP A 86 14.66 -11.56 -6.35
N TYR A 87 13.52 -11.62 -6.97
CA TYR A 87 13.37 -11.58 -8.44
C TYR A 87 13.93 -10.31 -9.08
N GLN A 88 14.41 -9.38 -8.29
CA GLN A 88 14.98 -8.11 -8.75
C GLN A 88 16.32 -8.26 -9.45
N SER A 89 17.05 -9.32 -9.18
CA SER A 89 18.41 -9.50 -9.70
C SER A 89 18.46 -10.28 -11.02
N GLN A 90 17.34 -10.77 -11.49
CA GLN A 90 17.31 -11.60 -12.68
C GLN A 90 16.91 -10.82 -13.92
N PHE A 91 17.76 -9.89 -14.28
CA PHE A 91 17.70 -9.30 -15.60
C PHE A 91 18.26 -10.26 -16.59
N ILE A 92 17.38 -10.96 -17.20
CA ILE A 92 17.68 -11.52 -18.49
C ILE A 92 17.64 -10.35 -19.46
N GLU A 93 18.69 -10.20 -20.23
CA GLU A 93 18.67 -9.34 -21.40
C GLU A 93 17.56 -9.81 -22.31
N ASN A 94 16.40 -9.20 -22.21
CA ASN A 94 15.28 -9.54 -23.05
C ASN A 94 15.38 -8.75 -24.34
N TYR A 95 15.39 -9.47 -25.45
CA TYR A 95 15.24 -8.89 -26.78
C TYR A 95 13.77 -8.89 -27.12
N ILE A 96 13.18 -7.70 -27.19
CA ILE A 96 11.86 -7.52 -27.79
C ILE A 96 12.09 -6.86 -29.14
N GLU A 97 11.65 -7.51 -30.21
CA GLU A 97 11.79 -7.01 -31.60
C GLU A 97 13.23 -6.64 -31.98
N GLY A 98 14.21 -7.44 -31.53
CA GLY A 98 15.61 -7.20 -31.82
C GLY A 98 16.25 -6.03 -31.08
N ARG A 99 15.53 -5.42 -30.14
CA ARG A 99 16.08 -4.36 -29.28
C ARG A 99 16.37 -4.90 -27.89
N LYS A 100 17.55 -4.55 -27.38
CA LYS A 100 17.96 -4.87 -26.02
C LYS A 100 17.15 -4.00 -25.06
N VAL A 101 16.21 -4.61 -24.34
CA VAL A 101 15.42 -3.92 -23.32
C VAL A 101 16.15 -4.04 -22.00
N TYR A 102 16.86 -2.97 -21.63
CA TYR A 102 17.50 -2.88 -20.34
C TYR A 102 16.48 -2.55 -19.24
N ASN A 103 16.59 -3.23 -18.13
CA ASN A 103 16.00 -2.82 -16.85
C ASN A 103 14.49 -2.88 -16.72
N ASN A 104 13.82 -3.86 -17.28
CA ASN A 104 12.49 -4.16 -16.79
C ASN A 104 12.53 -5.41 -15.87
N PRO A 105 12.68 -5.24 -14.54
CA PRO A 105 12.76 -6.35 -13.59
C PRO A 105 11.48 -7.19 -13.56
N PHE A 106 10.45 -6.69 -14.20
CA PHE A 106 9.10 -7.23 -14.16
C PHE A 106 8.58 -7.61 -15.53
N TYR A 107 9.50 -8.05 -16.41
CA TYR A 107 9.04 -8.65 -17.66
C TYR A 107 8.14 -9.85 -17.36
N ILE A 108 6.90 -9.74 -17.77
CA ILE A 108 5.93 -10.81 -17.65
C ILE A 108 5.88 -11.52 -18.99
N SER A 109 6.34 -12.77 -19.03
CA SER A 109 6.11 -13.64 -20.17
C SER A 109 4.66 -14.14 -20.14
N GLY A 110 4.10 -14.41 -21.31
CA GLY A 110 2.76 -14.94 -21.46
C GLY A 110 1.81 -14.01 -22.20
N LYS A 111 0.59 -14.51 -22.41
CA LYS A 111 -0.49 -13.78 -23.07
C LYS A 111 -1.30 -13.02 -22.04
N LEU A 112 -1.78 -11.84 -22.39
CA LEU A 112 -2.64 -11.05 -21.50
C LEU A 112 -4.00 -11.72 -21.33
N ALA A 113 -4.41 -11.92 -20.08
CA ALA A 113 -5.74 -12.38 -19.72
C ALA A 113 -6.74 -11.21 -19.74
N LYS A 114 -7.98 -11.51 -20.12
CA LYS A 114 -9.09 -10.57 -20.00
C LYS A 114 -9.76 -10.75 -18.66
N TYR A 115 -9.89 -9.68 -17.91
CA TYR A 115 -10.50 -9.69 -16.59
C TYR A 115 -11.21 -8.37 -16.30
N GLU A 116 -12.11 -8.41 -15.34
CA GLU A 116 -12.71 -7.25 -14.68
C GLU A 116 -12.35 -7.31 -13.20
N ARG A 117 -11.97 -6.17 -12.63
CA ARG A 117 -11.68 -6.07 -11.19
C ARG A 117 -12.88 -5.46 -10.48
N VAL A 118 -13.39 -6.18 -9.49
CA VAL A 118 -14.39 -5.67 -8.55
C VAL A 118 -13.84 -5.84 -7.13
N ASN A 119 -13.51 -4.74 -6.49
CA ASN A 119 -12.82 -4.72 -5.18
C ASN A 119 -11.51 -5.54 -5.22
N ASP A 120 -11.42 -6.56 -4.37
CA ASP A 120 -10.25 -7.43 -4.26
C ASP A 120 -10.39 -8.73 -5.06
N THR A 121 -11.29 -8.76 -6.02
CA THR A 121 -11.54 -9.95 -6.84
C THR A 121 -11.39 -9.62 -8.32
N LEU A 122 -10.67 -10.49 -9.03
CA LEU A 122 -10.61 -10.50 -10.49
C LEU A 122 -11.60 -11.53 -11.03
N TYR A 123 -12.43 -11.13 -11.97
CA TYR A 123 -13.37 -11.96 -12.70
C TYR A 123 -12.85 -12.14 -14.12
N PHE A 124 -12.73 -13.39 -14.56
CA PHE A 124 -12.20 -13.74 -15.87
C PHE A 124 -13.32 -14.11 -16.84
N ASP A 125 -13.10 -13.85 -18.11
CA ASP A 125 -14.04 -14.21 -19.18
C ASP A 125 -14.08 -15.72 -19.48
N LYS A 126 -13.03 -16.45 -19.06
CA LYS A 126 -12.92 -17.91 -19.17
C LYS A 126 -11.87 -18.45 -18.19
N ASP A 127 -11.83 -19.77 -18.06
CA ASP A 127 -10.76 -20.42 -17.31
C ASP A 127 -9.44 -20.41 -18.11
N TYR A 128 -8.45 -19.71 -17.60
CA TYR A 128 -7.08 -19.71 -18.12
C TYR A 128 -6.18 -20.69 -17.36
N GLY A 129 -6.71 -21.42 -16.37
CA GLY A 129 -5.98 -22.32 -15.51
C GLY A 129 -5.18 -21.57 -14.45
N SER A 130 -3.93 -21.26 -14.73
CA SER A 130 -3.07 -20.48 -13.84
C SER A 130 -2.74 -19.14 -14.45
N VAL A 131 -2.70 -18.10 -13.61
CA VAL A 131 -2.35 -16.74 -14.00
C VAL A 131 -1.21 -16.19 -13.14
N ASN A 132 -0.41 -15.32 -13.74
CA ASN A 132 0.53 -14.47 -13.05
C ASN A 132 -0.04 -13.06 -13.00
N ILE A 133 -0.17 -12.52 -11.80
CA ILE A 133 -0.64 -11.18 -11.54
C ILE A 133 0.56 -10.33 -11.13
N LEU A 134 0.84 -9.30 -11.89
CA LEU A 134 1.77 -8.24 -11.52
C LEU A 134 0.96 -7.11 -10.94
N TYR A 135 1.27 -6.71 -9.72
CA TYR A 135 0.53 -5.66 -9.04
C TYR A 135 1.45 -4.75 -8.22
N LYS A 136 1.03 -3.53 -8.07
CA LYS A 136 1.57 -2.62 -7.05
C LYS A 136 0.88 -2.92 -5.74
N GLY A 137 1.67 -3.30 -4.76
CA GLY A 137 1.18 -3.58 -3.42
C GLY A 137 1.72 -2.57 -2.42
N ILE A 138 0.89 -2.21 -1.45
CA ILE A 138 1.28 -1.35 -0.34
C ILE A 138 2.31 -2.10 0.50
N LEU A 139 3.36 -1.40 0.94
CA LEU A 139 4.32 -1.93 1.89
C LEU A 139 3.68 -1.93 3.28
N LEU A 140 3.54 -3.12 3.84
CA LEU A 140 3.01 -3.34 5.18
C LEU A 140 4.10 -3.90 6.09
N ASP A 141 4.04 -3.58 7.37
CA ASP A 141 4.85 -4.21 8.41
C ASP A 141 4.26 -5.56 8.85
N ASP A 142 4.87 -6.17 9.86
CA ASP A 142 4.46 -7.50 10.37
C ASP A 142 3.07 -7.49 11.02
N ASP A 143 2.59 -6.33 11.48
CA ASP A 143 1.26 -6.12 12.05
C ASP A 143 0.22 -5.77 10.97
N GLY A 144 0.62 -5.67 9.72
CA GLY A 144 -0.24 -5.32 8.59
C GLY A 144 -0.52 -3.82 8.46
N LEU A 145 0.23 -2.98 9.15
CA LEU A 145 0.14 -1.53 9.07
C LEU A 145 1.07 -0.98 7.97
N PRO A 146 0.71 0.11 7.31
CA PRO A 146 1.53 0.68 6.26
C PRO A 146 2.84 1.28 6.80
N PHE A 147 3.93 1.09 6.07
CA PHE A 147 5.12 1.90 6.28
C PHE A 147 4.87 3.34 5.87
N ILE A 148 5.35 4.25 6.68
CA ILE A 148 5.19 5.69 6.48
C ILE A 148 6.54 6.40 6.34
N ASN A 149 6.54 7.56 5.72
CA ASN A 149 7.70 8.45 5.73
C ASN A 149 7.59 9.49 6.86
N GLU A 150 8.65 10.27 7.06
CA GLU A 150 8.72 11.25 8.15
C GLU A 150 7.63 12.34 8.04
N LYS A 151 7.32 12.79 6.81
CA LYS A 151 6.28 13.78 6.58
C LYS A 151 4.88 13.25 6.83
N GLU A 152 4.63 11.99 6.45
CA GLU A 152 3.37 11.29 6.73
C GLU A 152 3.20 11.08 8.24
N LYS A 153 4.27 10.72 8.93
CA LYS A 153 4.29 10.58 10.39
C LYS A 153 3.82 11.86 11.09
N ASP A 154 4.38 13.00 10.69
CA ASP A 154 4.00 14.32 11.24
C ASP A 154 2.52 14.64 10.97
N ALA A 155 2.04 14.35 9.75
CA ALA A 155 0.66 14.60 9.37
C ALA A 155 -0.32 13.69 10.13
N ILE A 156 -0.01 12.41 10.26
CA ILE A 156 -0.83 11.44 11.00
C ILE A 156 -0.91 11.81 12.48
N ALA A 157 0.25 12.10 13.10
CA ALA A 157 0.30 12.53 14.51
C ALA A 157 -0.55 13.79 14.75
N CYS A 158 -0.48 14.76 13.85
CA CYS A 158 -1.27 15.99 13.92
C CYS A 158 -2.78 15.75 13.77
N TYR A 159 -3.17 14.83 12.85
CA TYR A 159 -4.58 14.48 12.64
C TYR A 159 -5.17 13.75 13.84
N CYS A 160 -4.44 12.83 14.43
CA CYS A 160 -4.87 12.13 15.64
C CYS A 160 -5.03 13.11 16.81
N ALA A 161 -4.09 14.05 16.97
CA ALA A 161 -4.20 15.10 17.99
C ALA A 161 -5.41 16.02 17.74
N TYR A 162 -5.67 16.41 16.50
CA TYR A 162 -6.87 17.16 16.11
C TYR A 162 -8.12 16.42 16.55
N THR A 163 -8.22 15.14 16.21
CA THR A 163 -9.41 14.32 16.47
C THR A 163 -9.64 14.14 17.96
N ASP A 164 -8.56 13.91 18.73
CA ASP A 164 -8.59 13.80 20.18
C ASP A 164 -9.11 15.09 20.84
N ARG A 165 -8.51 16.24 20.52
CA ARG A 165 -8.93 17.54 21.06
C ARG A 165 -10.36 17.93 20.65
N PHE A 166 -10.77 17.60 19.43
CA PHE A 166 -12.13 17.84 18.96
C PHE A 166 -13.16 17.02 19.77
N LYS A 167 -12.90 15.71 19.93
CA LYS A 167 -13.75 14.79 20.69
C LYS A 167 -13.90 15.22 22.14
N GLU A 168 -12.79 15.57 22.77
CA GLU A 168 -12.76 16.02 24.16
C GLU A 168 -13.44 17.38 24.34
N GLY A 169 -13.13 18.34 23.48
CA GLY A 169 -13.72 19.67 23.51
C GLY A 169 -15.23 19.65 23.30
N TRP A 170 -15.71 18.77 22.40
CA TRP A 170 -17.13 18.58 22.18
C TRP A 170 -17.83 17.95 23.39
N SER A 171 -17.28 16.86 23.92
CA SER A 171 -17.89 16.13 25.05
C SER A 171 -17.92 16.93 26.35
N LYS A 172 -16.88 17.72 26.61
CA LYS A 172 -16.74 18.56 27.81
C LYS A 172 -17.26 19.99 27.63
N HIS A 173 -17.82 20.35 26.46
CA HIS A 173 -18.22 21.72 26.10
C HIS A 173 -17.09 22.74 26.31
N ASN A 174 -15.83 22.35 26.04
CA ASN A 174 -14.66 23.18 26.28
C ASN A 174 -14.26 23.94 25.01
N GLN A 175 -14.57 25.24 25.00
CA GLN A 175 -14.31 26.13 23.86
C GLN A 175 -12.82 26.25 23.53
N ASN A 176 -11.93 26.21 24.55
CA ASN A 176 -10.49 26.31 24.31
C ASN A 176 -9.96 25.09 23.57
N MET A 177 -10.41 23.89 23.93
CA MET A 177 -10.05 22.66 23.23
C MET A 177 -10.57 22.63 21.79
N LEU A 178 -11.77 23.17 21.54
CA LEU A 178 -12.31 23.29 20.18
C LEU A 178 -11.49 24.27 19.32
N GLN A 179 -11.01 25.37 19.91
CA GLN A 179 -10.12 26.30 19.21
C GLN A 179 -8.76 25.67 18.90
N GLU A 180 -8.21 24.91 19.85
CA GLU A 180 -6.98 24.13 19.66
C GLU A 180 -7.13 23.11 18.54
N ALA A 181 -8.25 22.38 18.51
CA ALA A 181 -8.58 21.46 17.45
C ALA A 181 -8.61 22.15 16.07
N GLN A 182 -9.22 23.31 15.95
CA GLN A 182 -9.23 24.07 14.69
C GLN A 182 -7.84 24.47 14.22
N LEU A 183 -6.94 24.84 15.12
CA LEU A 183 -5.55 25.16 14.79
C LEU A 183 -4.79 23.91 14.33
N LEU A 184 -5.01 22.78 14.97
CA LEU A 184 -4.42 21.50 14.59
C LEU A 184 -4.94 21.03 13.22
N GLU A 185 -6.22 21.22 12.94
CA GLU A 185 -6.80 20.92 11.61
C GLU A 185 -6.13 21.74 10.51
N GLN A 186 -5.96 23.05 10.69
CA GLN A 186 -5.25 23.90 9.73
C GLN A 186 -3.79 23.48 9.54
N ARG A 187 -3.12 23.07 10.63
CA ARG A 187 -1.76 22.56 10.57
C ARG A 187 -1.71 21.24 9.81
N TRP A 188 -2.67 20.35 10.05
CA TRP A 188 -2.76 19.07 9.35
C TRP A 188 -2.87 19.25 7.84
N TYR A 189 -3.71 20.15 7.34
CA TYR A 189 -3.80 20.42 5.88
C TYR A 189 -2.44 20.80 5.29
N ARG A 190 -1.67 21.66 5.95
CA ARG A 190 -0.33 22.04 5.49
C ARG A 190 0.65 20.85 5.49
N LEU A 191 0.56 19.99 6.49
CA LEU A 191 1.39 18.79 6.57
C LEU A 191 1.00 17.77 5.48
N CYS A 192 -0.27 17.63 5.14
CA CYS A 192 -0.72 16.80 4.02
C CYS A 192 -0.13 17.28 2.70
N ASP A 193 -0.16 18.57 2.43
CA ASP A 193 0.43 19.13 1.21
C ASP A 193 1.94 18.85 1.14
N SER A 194 2.63 18.93 2.28
CA SER A 194 4.05 18.58 2.37
C SER A 194 4.31 17.08 2.18
N ALA A 195 3.43 16.22 2.65
CA ALA A 195 3.58 14.77 2.59
C ALA A 195 3.30 14.20 1.19
N ARG A 196 2.55 14.92 0.34
CA ARG A 196 2.23 14.53 -1.05
C ARG A 196 3.36 14.82 -2.04
N VAL A 197 4.34 15.60 -1.65
CA VAL A 197 5.52 15.98 -2.45
C VAL A 197 6.71 15.10 -2.10
#